data_d84c955a766fecd2e3c582ab9b4da8fc
#
_entry.id   d84c955a766fecd2e3c582ab9b4da8fc
#
_cell.length_a   1.000
_cell.length_b   1.000
_cell.length_c   1.000
_cell.angle_alpha   90.00
_cell.angle_beta   90.00
_cell.angle_gamma   90.00
#
_symmetry.space_group_name_H-M   'P 1'
#
loop_
_entity.id
_entity.type
_entity.pdbx_description
1 polymer ?
#
loop_
_entity_poly.entity_id
_entity_poly.type
_entity_poly.pdbx_seq_one_letter_code
_entity_poly.pdbx_strand_id
1 'polypeptide(L)'
;MSDRVSQCISCGSTNFKYYTENKTLKVPIYICQNCKLHVTGESQKQLDDILKKLYENNFWDMERNEGLNDSHTDTYSVSRKRLFLSQIKYVKKFLTKNSKILEIGSGHGETLIELDKLNFQTTGIEPDLKNVEHLRKILKKSKIIHSSIENLDIDEKFDFIWMSHVFEHLSDPISFLNNIKKNMHKPYFLFIEVPSVTKKKDYRKFTVVPHAYNYSGIALQNVLKKTGYKIISCDYFGPPTKLNGGMNKISTKIFKKDYYPFYPKMLLDADTGEDIRVIAQYSGMS
;
A
#
# COMPACT_ATOMS: atom_id res chain seq x y z
N MET A 1 3.09 7.15 -27.86
CA MET A 1 2.47 7.34 -26.52
C MET A 1 1.92 5.99 -26.12
N SER A 2 2.31 5.46 -24.97
CA SER A 2 1.77 4.17 -24.50
C SER A 2 0.33 4.39 -24.06
N ASP A 3 -0.58 3.70 -24.71
CA ASP A 3 -1.98 3.63 -24.33
C ASP A 3 -2.13 2.61 -23.20
N ARG A 4 -2.63 3.03 -22.04
CA ARG A 4 -2.75 2.22 -20.84
C ARG A 4 -3.79 1.11 -20.96
N VAL A 5 -4.71 1.24 -21.90
CA VAL A 5 -5.81 0.29 -22.17
C VAL A 5 -5.62 -0.49 -23.46
N SER A 6 -4.51 -0.30 -24.18
CA SER A 6 -4.16 -1.12 -25.34
C SER A 6 -3.80 -2.56 -24.94
N GLN A 7 -3.07 -2.69 -23.83
CA GLN A 7 -2.69 -3.98 -23.28
C GLN A 7 -2.58 -3.94 -21.76
N CYS A 8 -3.22 -4.87 -21.08
CA CYS A 8 -3.22 -4.96 -19.61
C CYS A 8 -1.82 -5.26 -19.08
N ILE A 9 -1.30 -4.38 -18.22
CA ILE A 9 0.03 -4.55 -17.58
C ILE A 9 0.12 -5.84 -16.77
N SER A 10 -1.01 -6.31 -16.23
CA SER A 10 -1.08 -7.54 -15.43
C SER A 10 -1.11 -8.79 -16.31
N CYS A 11 -2.11 -8.98 -17.15
CA CYS A 11 -2.37 -10.25 -17.85
C CYS A 11 -2.13 -10.22 -19.36
N GLY A 12 -1.76 -9.07 -19.93
CA GLY A 12 -1.53 -8.93 -21.37
C GLY A 12 -2.80 -8.86 -22.24
N SER A 13 -4.00 -8.95 -21.66
CA SER A 13 -5.26 -8.89 -22.39
C SER A 13 -5.49 -7.50 -22.99
N THR A 14 -6.15 -7.45 -24.14
CA THR A 14 -6.65 -6.24 -24.79
C THR A 14 -8.14 -5.99 -24.53
N ASN A 15 -8.80 -6.88 -23.78
CA ASN A 15 -10.23 -6.81 -23.52
C ASN A 15 -10.55 -5.95 -22.29
N PHE A 16 -10.77 -4.67 -22.54
CA PHE A 16 -11.18 -3.69 -21.54
C PHE A 16 -12.63 -3.26 -21.73
N LYS A 17 -13.29 -2.94 -20.62
CA LYS A 17 -14.61 -2.33 -20.62
C LYS A 17 -14.56 -1.02 -19.83
N TYR A 18 -15.09 0.05 -20.42
CA TYR A 18 -15.33 1.30 -19.67
C TYR A 18 -16.20 1.02 -18.46
N TYR A 19 -15.82 1.59 -17.33
CA TYR A 19 -16.56 1.43 -16.07
C TYR A 19 -17.21 2.73 -15.63
N THR A 20 -16.43 3.79 -15.41
CA THR A 20 -16.87 5.11 -14.93
C THR A 20 -15.75 6.13 -15.09
N GLU A 21 -15.97 7.36 -14.64
CA GLU A 21 -14.95 8.40 -14.54
C GLU A 21 -14.39 8.50 -13.12
N ASN A 22 -13.08 8.71 -13.00
CA ASN A 22 -12.47 9.14 -11.74
C ASN A 22 -12.79 10.61 -11.51
N LYS A 23 -13.54 10.92 -10.46
CA LYS A 23 -14.07 12.26 -10.18
C LYS A 23 -13.00 13.27 -9.79
N THR A 24 -11.92 12.82 -9.17
CA THR A 24 -10.79 13.67 -8.76
C THR A 24 -9.87 13.96 -9.93
N LEU A 25 -9.49 12.92 -10.69
CA LEU A 25 -8.54 13.04 -11.79
C LEU A 25 -9.20 13.46 -13.12
N LYS A 26 -10.55 13.41 -13.23
CA LYS A 26 -11.33 13.71 -14.44
C LYS A 26 -10.89 12.90 -15.66
N VAL A 27 -10.62 11.62 -15.45
CA VAL A 27 -10.23 10.65 -16.47
C VAL A 27 -11.05 9.37 -16.35
N PRO A 28 -11.25 8.62 -17.45
CA PRO A 28 -12.00 7.37 -17.42
C PRO A 28 -11.30 6.28 -16.61
N ILE A 29 -12.08 5.35 -16.06
CA ILE A 29 -11.63 4.11 -15.47
C ILE A 29 -12.13 2.95 -16.32
N TYR A 30 -11.23 2.04 -16.66
CA TYR A 30 -11.52 0.83 -17.43
C TYR A 30 -11.23 -0.42 -16.58
N ILE A 31 -11.97 -1.49 -16.85
CA ILE A 31 -11.77 -2.78 -16.21
C ILE A 31 -11.28 -3.79 -17.24
N CYS A 32 -10.12 -4.38 -17.00
CA CYS A 32 -9.68 -5.56 -17.72
C CYS A 32 -10.64 -6.74 -17.45
N GLN A 33 -11.28 -7.28 -18.49
CA GLN A 33 -12.27 -8.32 -18.32
C GLN A 33 -11.68 -9.66 -17.87
N ASN A 34 -10.38 -9.88 -18.10
CA ASN A 34 -9.70 -11.12 -17.72
C ASN A 34 -9.24 -11.12 -16.25
N CYS A 35 -8.41 -10.17 -15.83
CA CYS A 35 -7.84 -10.18 -14.48
C CYS A 35 -8.51 -9.20 -13.50
N LYS A 36 -9.51 -8.45 -13.96
CA LYS A 36 -10.27 -7.47 -13.17
C LYS A 36 -9.40 -6.32 -12.61
N LEU A 37 -8.24 -6.06 -13.21
CA LEU A 37 -7.50 -4.83 -12.93
C LEU A 37 -8.31 -3.64 -13.41
N HIS A 38 -8.49 -2.64 -12.55
CA HIS A 38 -9.02 -1.35 -12.98
C HIS A 38 -7.84 -0.45 -13.36
N VAL A 39 -7.95 0.22 -14.49
CA VAL A 39 -6.94 1.12 -15.04
C VAL A 39 -7.53 2.51 -15.13
N THR A 40 -6.91 3.48 -14.51
CA THR A 40 -7.33 4.90 -14.52
C THR A 40 -6.58 5.63 -15.62
N GLY A 41 -7.33 6.33 -16.49
CA GLY A 41 -6.81 7.06 -17.64
C GLY A 41 -6.38 6.16 -18.81
N GLU A 42 -6.43 6.70 -20.01
CA GLU A 42 -6.05 6.00 -21.25
C GLU A 42 -4.58 6.22 -21.61
N SER A 43 -4.09 7.44 -21.40
CA SER A 43 -2.73 7.85 -21.74
C SER A 43 -1.83 7.88 -20.50
N GLN A 44 -0.68 7.21 -20.57
CA GLN A 44 0.33 7.23 -19.50
C GLN A 44 0.79 8.67 -19.24
N LYS A 45 1.16 9.41 -20.28
CA LYS A 45 1.63 10.79 -20.15
C LYS A 45 0.59 11.70 -19.49
N GLN A 46 -0.67 11.59 -19.92
CA GLN A 46 -1.75 12.40 -19.35
C GLN A 46 -1.92 12.11 -17.86
N LEU A 47 -1.89 10.84 -17.45
CA LEU A 47 -2.01 10.47 -16.05
C LEU A 47 -0.82 10.97 -15.23
N ASP A 48 0.41 10.81 -15.72
CA ASP A 48 1.63 11.30 -15.05
C ASP A 48 1.57 12.82 -14.83
N ASP A 49 1.16 13.58 -15.86
CA ASP A 49 1.02 15.04 -15.78
C ASP A 49 -0.06 15.46 -14.74
N ILE A 50 -1.17 14.72 -14.67
CA ILE A 50 -2.25 14.98 -13.69
C ILE A 50 -1.78 14.64 -12.28
N LEU A 51 -1.20 13.47 -12.07
CA LEU A 51 -0.73 13.04 -10.75
C LEU A 51 0.37 13.95 -10.22
N LYS A 52 1.32 14.34 -11.09
CA LYS A 52 2.36 15.30 -10.74
C LYS A 52 1.78 16.61 -10.23
N LYS A 53 0.87 17.23 -11.01
CA LYS A 53 0.19 18.47 -10.60
C LYS A 53 -0.60 18.31 -9.30
N LEU A 54 -1.29 17.18 -9.12
CA LEU A 54 -2.04 16.89 -7.91
C LEU A 54 -1.15 16.87 -6.68
N TYR A 55 -0.03 16.15 -6.74
CA TYR A 55 0.90 16.03 -5.62
C TYR A 55 1.71 17.31 -5.35
N GLU A 56 2.04 18.10 -6.39
CA GLU A 56 2.69 19.41 -6.26
C GLU A 56 1.75 20.48 -5.65
N ASN A 57 0.43 20.36 -5.85
CA ASN A 57 -0.58 21.33 -5.39
C ASN A 57 -1.19 20.98 -4.02
N ASN A 58 -0.38 20.50 -3.09
CA ASN A 58 -0.80 20.23 -1.70
C ASN A 58 -1.94 19.21 -1.55
N PHE A 59 -1.96 18.15 -2.37
CA PHE A 59 -2.88 17.02 -2.20
C PHE A 59 -2.94 16.54 -0.74
N TRP A 60 -1.80 16.43 -0.09
CA TRP A 60 -1.67 16.03 1.31
C TRP A 60 -2.31 17.02 2.30
N ASP A 61 -2.34 18.33 1.97
CA ASP A 61 -3.03 19.34 2.77
C ASP A 61 -4.55 19.23 2.61
N MET A 62 -5.05 18.87 1.43
CA MET A 62 -6.48 18.62 1.21
C MET A 62 -6.95 17.40 2.00
N GLU A 63 -6.21 16.29 1.98
CA GLU A 63 -6.53 15.11 2.79
C GLU A 63 -6.57 15.43 4.29
N ARG A 64 -5.66 16.28 4.77
CA ARG A 64 -5.65 16.74 6.17
C ARG A 64 -6.86 17.58 6.53
N ASN A 65 -7.29 18.47 5.63
CA ASN A 65 -8.38 19.42 5.88
C ASN A 65 -9.78 18.79 5.75
N GLU A 66 -9.93 17.69 5.01
CA GLU A 66 -11.21 17.01 4.83
C GLU A 66 -11.56 16.03 5.98
N GLY A 67 -10.83 16.07 7.10
CA GLY A 67 -11.12 15.26 8.28
C GLY A 67 -10.85 13.76 8.13
N LEU A 68 -10.24 13.35 7.02
CA LEU A 68 -9.78 11.98 6.81
C LEU A 68 -8.52 11.69 7.64
N ASN A 69 -7.81 12.74 8.05
CA ASN A 69 -6.64 12.70 8.89
C ASN A 69 -6.77 13.70 10.03
N ASP A 70 -7.59 13.36 10.99
CA ASP A 70 -7.65 14.11 12.23
C ASP A 70 -6.29 14.02 12.92
N SER A 71 -5.65 15.17 12.88
CA SER A 71 -4.63 15.63 13.80
C SER A 71 -3.29 14.91 13.83
N HIS A 72 -2.28 15.70 13.65
CA HIS A 72 -1.00 15.64 14.36
C HIS A 72 -1.17 15.64 15.90
N THR A 73 -2.28 15.12 16.41
CA THR A 73 -2.45 14.87 17.84
C THR A 73 -1.75 13.56 18.17
N ASP A 74 -1.00 13.56 19.25
CA ASP A 74 -0.22 12.45 19.82
C ASP A 74 -0.99 11.14 20.05
N THR A 75 -2.25 11.09 19.73
CA THR A 75 -3.14 9.95 19.87
C THR A 75 -3.53 9.38 18.52
N TYR A 76 -2.62 8.67 17.93
CA TYR A 76 -2.85 7.52 17.06
C TYR A 76 -4.10 6.74 17.49
N SER A 77 -5.14 6.75 16.71
CA SER A 77 -6.37 6.07 17.11
C SER A 77 -6.10 4.58 17.36
N VAL A 78 -6.69 4.02 18.38
CA VAL A 78 -6.53 2.59 18.74
C VAL A 78 -6.84 1.68 17.54
N SER A 79 -7.77 2.09 16.67
CA SER A 79 -8.12 1.36 15.46
C SER A 79 -7.01 1.38 14.41
N ARG A 80 -6.37 2.53 14.17
CA ARG A 80 -5.23 2.63 13.23
C ARG A 80 -4.05 1.81 13.74
N LYS A 81 -3.66 1.97 14.99
CA LYS A 81 -2.59 1.18 15.61
C LYS A 81 -2.81 -0.34 15.43
N ARG A 82 -4.05 -0.81 15.62
CA ARG A 82 -4.39 -2.23 15.41
C ARG A 82 -4.18 -2.68 13.97
N LEU A 83 -4.49 -1.82 13.00
CA LEU A 83 -4.25 -2.12 11.58
C LEU A 83 -2.78 -2.42 11.35
N PHE A 84 -1.88 -1.51 11.73
CA PHE A 84 -0.44 -1.67 11.52
C PHE A 84 0.16 -2.83 12.31
N LEU A 85 -0.27 -3.05 13.55
CA LEU A 85 0.14 -4.24 14.30
C LEU A 85 -0.31 -5.55 13.63
N SER A 86 -1.46 -5.55 12.95
CA SER A 86 -1.91 -6.72 12.19
C SER A 86 -1.04 -6.96 10.94
N GLN A 87 -0.54 -5.89 10.29
CA GLN A 87 0.43 -6.00 9.21
C GLN A 87 1.77 -6.55 9.72
N ILE A 88 2.29 -5.99 10.82
CA ILE A 88 3.53 -6.47 11.45
C ILE A 88 3.43 -7.95 11.82
N LYS A 89 2.30 -8.36 12.43
CA LYS A 89 2.07 -9.78 12.75
C LYS A 89 2.08 -10.66 11.48
N TYR A 90 1.51 -10.17 10.39
CA TYR A 90 1.45 -10.91 9.12
C TYR A 90 2.84 -11.11 8.51
N VAL A 91 3.71 -10.10 8.57
CA VAL A 91 5.06 -10.16 7.99
C VAL A 91 6.13 -10.71 8.94
N LYS A 92 5.86 -10.78 10.25
CA LYS A 92 6.88 -11.05 11.29
C LYS A 92 7.75 -12.28 11.02
N LYS A 93 7.19 -13.35 10.45
CA LYS A 93 7.94 -14.58 10.14
C LYS A 93 8.98 -14.41 9.02
N PHE A 94 8.93 -13.32 8.28
CA PHE A 94 9.87 -12.99 7.19
C PHE A 94 10.94 -11.98 7.62
N LEU A 95 10.84 -11.47 8.85
CA LEU A 95 11.80 -10.52 9.43
C LEU A 95 12.72 -11.26 10.40
N THR A 96 14.01 -10.98 10.30
CA THR A 96 15.01 -11.35 11.29
C THR A 96 15.33 -10.15 12.17
N LYS A 97 15.95 -10.36 13.33
CA LYS A 97 16.32 -9.28 14.26
C LYS A 97 17.19 -8.18 13.62
N ASN A 98 17.96 -8.55 12.60
CA ASN A 98 18.90 -7.65 11.91
C ASN A 98 18.37 -7.16 10.55
N SER A 99 17.12 -7.48 10.20
CA SER A 99 16.56 -7.03 8.93
C SER A 99 16.54 -5.52 8.82
N LYS A 100 17.08 -5.02 7.71
CA LYS A 100 16.94 -3.63 7.29
C LYS A 100 15.67 -3.49 6.47
N ILE A 101 14.75 -2.66 6.93
CA ILE A 101 13.42 -2.50 6.35
C ILE A 101 13.33 -1.14 5.67
N LEU A 102 12.91 -1.14 4.40
CA LEU A 102 12.57 0.06 3.65
C LEU A 102 11.05 0.19 3.58
N GLU A 103 10.48 1.19 4.23
CA GLU A 103 9.07 1.56 4.04
C GLU A 103 8.95 2.66 3.00
N ILE A 104 8.13 2.44 2.00
CA ILE A 104 7.85 3.40 0.93
C ILE A 104 6.45 3.98 1.15
N GLY A 105 6.37 5.32 1.20
CA GLY A 105 5.15 6.04 1.55
C GLY A 105 4.84 5.92 3.04
N SER A 106 5.73 6.43 3.89
CA SER A 106 5.62 6.26 5.34
C SER A 106 4.45 7.03 5.97
N GLY A 107 3.90 8.01 5.28
CA GLY A 107 2.78 8.81 5.77
C GLY A 107 3.05 9.40 7.15
N HIS A 108 2.15 9.12 8.11
CA HIS A 108 2.33 9.53 9.51
C HIS A 108 3.26 8.61 10.32
N GLY A 109 3.86 7.58 9.70
CA GLY A 109 4.88 6.70 10.27
C GLY A 109 4.38 5.64 11.22
N GLU A 110 3.12 5.27 11.14
CA GLU A 110 2.53 4.31 12.07
C GLU A 110 3.26 2.97 12.07
N THR A 111 3.65 2.47 10.91
CA THR A 111 4.46 1.24 10.80
C THR A 111 5.84 1.46 11.41
N LEU A 112 6.53 2.56 11.04
CA LEU A 112 7.86 2.88 11.54
C LEU A 112 7.89 3.01 13.05
N ILE A 113 6.88 3.66 13.66
CA ILE A 113 6.75 3.81 15.11
C ILE A 113 6.69 2.43 15.80
N GLU A 114 5.93 1.51 15.27
CA GLU A 114 5.80 0.18 15.87
C GLU A 114 7.06 -0.69 15.60
N LEU A 115 7.68 -0.57 14.43
CA LEU A 115 8.94 -1.26 14.11
C LEU A 115 10.11 -0.71 14.95
N ASP A 116 10.15 0.59 15.20
CA ASP A 116 11.15 1.25 16.04
C ASP A 116 11.09 0.74 17.50
N LYS A 117 9.87 0.56 18.05
CA LYS A 117 9.64 -0.07 19.36
C LYS A 117 10.11 -1.52 19.41
N LEU A 118 10.08 -2.23 18.29
CA LEU A 118 10.57 -3.60 18.15
C LEU A 118 12.08 -3.66 17.85
N ASN A 119 12.77 -2.52 17.80
CA ASN A 119 14.20 -2.37 17.54
C ASN A 119 14.66 -2.84 16.15
N PHE A 120 13.81 -2.71 15.12
CA PHE A 120 14.23 -2.93 13.74
C PHE A 120 15.01 -1.72 13.20
N GLN A 121 15.91 -1.98 12.25
CA GLN A 121 16.55 -0.92 11.45
C GLN A 121 15.62 -0.54 10.30
N THR A 122 15.10 0.68 10.33
CA THR A 122 14.10 1.11 9.35
C THR A 122 14.51 2.39 8.64
N THR A 123 14.21 2.46 7.35
CA THR A 123 14.28 3.69 6.56
C THR A 123 12.91 3.92 5.93
N GLY A 124 12.36 5.10 6.16
CA GLY A 124 11.10 5.54 5.57
C GLY A 124 11.33 6.54 4.45
N ILE A 125 10.57 6.39 3.36
CA ILE A 125 10.52 7.36 2.25
C ILE A 125 9.15 8.00 2.27
N GLU A 126 9.13 9.34 2.25
CA GLU A 126 7.90 10.11 2.32
C GLU A 126 8.02 11.37 1.46
N PRO A 127 7.10 11.64 0.53
CA PRO A 127 7.12 12.84 -0.30
C PRO A 127 6.60 14.09 0.40
N ASP A 128 5.75 13.97 1.42
CA ASP A 128 5.23 15.14 2.15
C ASP A 128 6.25 15.64 3.18
N LEU A 129 6.73 16.87 2.99
CA LEU A 129 7.73 17.48 3.88
C LEU A 129 7.24 17.62 5.33
N LYS A 130 5.95 17.91 5.55
CA LYS A 130 5.38 18.06 6.90
C LYS A 130 5.41 16.73 7.65
N ASN A 131 5.06 15.62 6.96
CA ASN A 131 5.17 14.29 7.51
C ASN A 131 6.63 13.94 7.83
N VAL A 132 7.55 14.23 6.89
CA VAL A 132 8.99 14.00 7.10
C VAL A 132 9.52 14.74 8.34
N GLU A 133 9.19 16.02 8.49
CA GLU A 133 9.60 16.82 9.64
C GLU A 133 9.02 16.30 10.95
N HIS A 134 7.73 15.89 10.94
CA HIS A 134 7.09 15.27 12.07
C HIS A 134 7.79 13.96 12.46
N LEU A 135 8.00 13.06 11.49
CA LEU A 135 8.64 11.77 11.73
C LEU A 135 10.06 11.89 12.26
N ARG A 136 10.85 12.82 11.75
CA ARG A 136 12.22 13.09 12.25
C ARG A 136 12.25 13.57 13.70
N LYS A 137 11.16 14.20 14.19
CA LYS A 137 11.05 14.62 15.59
C LYS A 137 10.73 13.46 16.53
N ILE A 138 9.87 12.53 16.10
CA ILE A 138 9.35 11.46 16.96
C ILE A 138 10.12 10.13 16.87
N LEU A 139 10.72 9.84 15.71
CA LEU A 139 11.49 8.62 15.48
C LEU A 139 12.98 8.88 15.74
N LYS A 140 13.57 8.08 16.64
CA LYS A 140 14.97 8.25 17.04
C LYS A 140 15.93 7.31 16.33
N LYS A 141 15.43 6.17 15.83
CA LYS A 141 16.25 5.10 15.22
C LYS A 141 16.02 4.98 13.73
N SER A 142 14.83 5.32 13.28
CA SER A 142 14.45 5.26 11.87
C SER A 142 15.04 6.44 11.09
N LYS A 143 15.59 6.16 9.91
CA LYS A 143 16.00 7.18 8.96
C LYS A 143 14.81 7.60 8.11
N ILE A 144 14.59 8.91 7.95
CA ILE A 144 13.49 9.44 7.12
C ILE A 144 14.06 10.24 5.97
N ILE A 145 13.74 9.83 4.75
CA ILE A 145 14.17 10.43 3.48
C ILE A 145 12.98 11.17 2.87
N HIS A 146 13.16 12.47 2.64
CA HIS A 146 12.21 13.26 1.87
C HIS A 146 12.46 13.00 0.38
N SER A 147 11.65 12.17 -0.23
CA SER A 147 11.73 11.85 -1.66
C SER A 147 10.42 11.29 -2.18
N SER A 148 10.16 11.55 -3.44
CA SER A 148 9.14 10.80 -4.18
C SER A 148 9.70 9.44 -4.65
N ILE A 149 8.82 8.53 -5.00
CA ILE A 149 9.19 7.18 -5.48
C ILE A 149 9.94 7.24 -6.82
N GLU A 150 9.60 8.21 -7.66
CA GLU A 150 10.21 8.41 -8.98
C GLU A 150 11.67 8.85 -8.89
N ASN A 151 12.01 9.56 -7.82
CA ASN A 151 13.34 10.14 -7.59
C ASN A 151 14.13 9.37 -6.54
N LEU A 152 13.85 8.08 -6.39
CA LEU A 152 14.47 7.26 -5.37
C LEU A 152 15.95 7.00 -5.71
N ASP A 153 16.82 7.78 -5.07
CA ASP A 153 18.26 7.56 -5.06
C ASP A 153 18.73 7.25 -3.63
N ILE A 154 18.95 5.97 -3.35
CA ILE A 154 19.36 5.48 -2.03
C ILE A 154 20.63 4.65 -2.23
N ASP A 155 21.70 5.08 -1.59
CA ASP A 155 22.96 4.33 -1.55
C ASP A 155 23.01 3.33 -0.37
N GLU A 156 21.89 2.67 -0.12
CA GLU A 156 21.75 1.69 0.95
C GLU A 156 21.00 0.46 0.44
N LYS A 157 21.30 -0.71 1.02
CA LYS A 157 20.63 -1.96 0.68
C LYS A 157 19.79 -2.46 1.84
N PHE A 158 18.64 -3.05 1.51
CA PHE A 158 17.62 -3.51 2.44
C PHE A 158 17.32 -5.00 2.23
N ASP A 159 16.75 -5.61 3.27
CA ASP A 159 16.35 -7.03 3.26
C ASP A 159 14.83 -7.18 3.06
N PHE A 160 14.08 -6.11 3.31
CA PHE A 160 12.62 -6.10 3.27
C PHE A 160 12.09 -4.76 2.74
N ILE A 161 11.14 -4.82 1.81
CA ILE A 161 10.37 -3.66 1.35
C ILE A 161 8.96 -3.72 1.93
N TRP A 162 8.49 -2.60 2.44
CA TRP A 162 7.15 -2.42 2.96
C TRP A 162 6.41 -1.34 2.19
N MET A 163 5.23 -1.66 1.64
CA MET A 163 4.36 -0.73 0.95
C MET A 163 2.91 -0.96 1.40
N SER A 164 2.32 0.02 2.06
CA SER A 164 0.93 -0.03 2.52
C SER A 164 0.17 1.14 1.94
N HIS A 165 -0.81 0.87 1.07
CA HIS A 165 -1.60 1.89 0.36
C HIS A 165 -0.73 2.88 -0.45
N VAL A 166 0.24 2.34 -1.18
CA VAL A 166 1.16 3.10 -2.04
C VAL A 166 1.19 2.55 -3.45
N PHE A 167 1.19 1.23 -3.61
CA PHE A 167 1.42 0.57 -4.89
C PHE A 167 0.33 0.88 -5.93
N GLU A 168 -0.89 1.15 -5.49
CA GLU A 168 -2.03 1.57 -6.33
C GLU A 168 -1.89 2.96 -6.93
N HIS A 169 -1.02 3.80 -6.34
CA HIS A 169 -0.76 5.16 -6.82
C HIS A 169 0.31 5.21 -7.90
N LEU A 170 1.13 4.17 -8.04
CA LEU A 170 2.20 4.11 -9.04
C LEU A 170 1.63 4.08 -10.45
N SER A 171 1.99 5.06 -11.26
CA SER A 171 1.60 5.10 -12.67
C SER A 171 2.34 4.06 -13.52
N ASP A 172 3.61 3.73 -13.17
CA ASP A 172 4.42 2.66 -13.76
C ASP A 172 4.98 1.70 -12.69
N PRO A 173 4.17 0.77 -12.18
CA PRO A 173 4.59 -0.17 -11.15
C PRO A 173 5.63 -1.19 -11.65
N ILE A 174 5.69 -1.47 -12.95
CA ILE A 174 6.67 -2.41 -13.53
C ILE A 174 8.08 -1.83 -13.46
N SER A 175 8.26 -0.59 -13.94
CA SER A 175 9.54 0.11 -13.88
C SER A 175 9.98 0.32 -12.43
N PHE A 176 9.07 0.70 -11.53
CA PHE A 176 9.36 0.82 -10.12
C PHE A 176 9.91 -0.49 -9.53
N LEU A 177 9.20 -1.62 -9.72
CA LEU A 177 9.63 -2.92 -9.20
C LEU A 177 10.98 -3.36 -9.76
N ASN A 178 11.30 -3.03 -11.01
CA ASN A 178 12.61 -3.32 -11.59
C ASN A 178 13.72 -2.44 -11.02
N ASN A 179 13.45 -1.16 -10.82
CA ASN A 179 14.44 -0.19 -10.33
C ASN A 179 14.80 -0.43 -8.87
N ILE A 180 13.83 -0.75 -8.00
CA ILE A 180 14.08 -0.94 -6.57
C ILE A 180 15.00 -2.13 -6.24
N LYS A 181 15.11 -3.10 -7.16
CA LYS A 181 15.98 -4.28 -6.98
C LYS A 181 17.44 -3.95 -6.74
N LYS A 182 17.93 -2.82 -7.27
CA LYS A 182 19.32 -2.35 -7.06
C LYS A 182 19.62 -2.03 -5.61
N ASN A 183 18.60 -1.64 -4.84
CA ASN A 183 18.70 -1.24 -3.44
C ASN A 183 18.47 -2.40 -2.46
N MET A 184 18.44 -3.64 -2.94
CA MET A 184 18.09 -4.79 -2.10
C MET A 184 19.23 -5.80 -1.99
N HIS A 185 19.40 -6.36 -0.78
CA HIS A 185 20.15 -7.60 -0.58
C HIS A 185 19.33 -8.76 -1.12
N LYS A 186 19.94 -9.68 -1.87
CA LYS A 186 19.25 -10.86 -2.42
C LYS A 186 19.56 -12.09 -1.60
N PRO A 187 18.58 -12.91 -1.23
CA PRO A 187 17.14 -12.72 -1.46
C PRO A 187 16.52 -11.70 -0.53
N TYR A 188 15.45 -11.03 -0.94
CA TYR A 188 14.68 -10.14 -0.09
C TYR A 188 13.17 -10.39 -0.22
N PHE A 189 12.41 -9.87 0.75
CA PHE A 189 10.96 -9.94 0.74
C PHE A 189 10.32 -8.58 0.46
N LEU A 190 9.16 -8.63 -0.17
CA LEU A 190 8.32 -7.48 -0.45
C LEU A 190 6.94 -7.73 0.15
N PHE A 191 6.48 -6.80 0.97
CA PHE A 191 5.11 -6.72 1.44
C PHE A 191 4.38 -5.59 0.73
N ILE A 192 3.21 -5.88 0.17
CA ILE A 192 2.29 -4.91 -0.41
C ILE A 192 0.91 -5.11 0.20
N GLU A 193 0.31 -4.01 0.71
CA GLU A 193 -1.12 -3.93 0.98
C GLU A 193 -1.74 -2.89 0.07
N VAL A 194 -2.82 -3.25 -0.64
CA VAL A 194 -3.61 -2.37 -1.49
C VAL A 194 -5.10 -2.60 -1.28
N PRO A 195 -5.97 -1.60 -1.53
CA PRO A 195 -7.41 -1.80 -1.52
C PRO A 195 -7.83 -2.87 -2.54
N SER A 196 -8.72 -3.77 -2.13
CA SER A 196 -9.23 -4.85 -2.95
C SER A 196 -10.42 -4.39 -3.79
N VAL A 197 -10.42 -4.77 -5.06
CA VAL A 197 -11.60 -4.65 -5.94
C VAL A 197 -12.46 -5.91 -5.77
N THR A 198 -13.60 -5.81 -5.07
CA THR A 198 -14.51 -6.93 -4.84
C THR A 198 -15.90 -6.68 -5.42
N LYS A 199 -16.64 -7.75 -5.72
CA LYS A 199 -18.01 -7.66 -6.25
C LYS A 199 -19.01 -7.02 -5.29
N LYS A 200 -18.76 -7.14 -3.98
CA LYS A 200 -19.69 -6.66 -2.93
C LYS A 200 -19.37 -5.23 -2.47
N LYS A 201 -18.22 -4.68 -2.89
CA LYS A 201 -17.81 -3.37 -2.45
C LYS A 201 -18.40 -2.28 -3.34
N ASP A 202 -18.78 -1.19 -2.73
CA ASP A 202 -19.20 0.01 -3.46
C ASP A 202 -17.98 0.69 -4.09
N TYR A 203 -17.74 0.40 -5.36
CA TYR A 203 -16.62 0.96 -6.13
C TYR A 203 -16.64 2.48 -6.26
N ARG A 204 -17.76 3.15 -5.90
CA ARG A 204 -17.82 4.62 -5.90
C ARG A 204 -16.75 5.25 -5.02
N LYS A 205 -16.29 4.57 -3.97
CA LYS A 205 -15.18 5.03 -3.14
C LYS A 205 -13.87 5.16 -3.93
N PHE A 206 -13.61 4.27 -4.89
CA PHE A 206 -12.39 4.30 -5.72
C PHE A 206 -12.43 5.36 -6.82
N THR A 207 -13.58 5.95 -7.10
CA THR A 207 -13.71 6.99 -8.13
C THR A 207 -13.28 8.38 -7.64
N VAL A 208 -13.05 8.56 -6.34
CA VAL A 208 -12.66 9.85 -5.73
C VAL A 208 -11.21 9.86 -5.22
N VAL A 209 -10.48 8.77 -5.35
CA VAL A 209 -9.07 8.67 -4.93
C VAL A 209 -8.15 8.67 -6.15
N PRO A 210 -6.93 9.21 -6.05
CA PRO A 210 -6.01 9.32 -7.19
C PRO A 210 -5.24 8.01 -7.45
N HIS A 211 -5.95 6.89 -7.49
CA HIS A 211 -5.35 5.60 -7.81
C HIS A 211 -5.09 5.46 -9.31
N ALA A 212 -3.86 5.17 -9.69
CA ALA A 212 -3.51 4.81 -11.07
C ALA A 212 -4.08 3.44 -11.46
N TYR A 213 -4.17 2.55 -10.46
CA TYR A 213 -4.73 1.21 -10.59
C TYR A 213 -5.54 0.84 -9.35
N ASN A 214 -6.57 -0.03 -9.53
CA ASN A 214 -7.16 -0.75 -8.42
C ASN A 214 -7.05 -2.25 -8.71
N TYR A 215 -6.46 -2.99 -7.78
CA TYR A 215 -6.03 -4.36 -8.00
C TYR A 215 -7.05 -5.40 -7.53
N SER A 216 -7.23 -6.47 -8.34
CA SER A 216 -7.64 -7.78 -7.83
C SER A 216 -6.39 -8.55 -7.38
N GLY A 217 -6.57 -9.59 -6.55
CA GLY A 217 -5.43 -10.40 -6.11
C GLY A 217 -4.69 -11.07 -7.28
N ILE A 218 -5.42 -11.52 -8.31
CA ILE A 218 -4.82 -12.09 -9.53
C ILE A 218 -4.01 -11.01 -10.26
N ALA A 219 -4.56 -9.81 -10.40
CA ALA A 219 -3.88 -8.73 -11.10
C ALA A 219 -2.57 -8.33 -10.40
N LEU A 220 -2.59 -8.20 -9.08
CA LEU A 220 -1.40 -7.86 -8.30
C LEU A 220 -0.33 -8.95 -8.39
N GLN A 221 -0.71 -10.22 -8.23
CA GLN A 221 0.21 -11.35 -8.35
C GLN A 221 0.86 -11.42 -9.74
N ASN A 222 0.10 -11.17 -10.82
CA ASN A 222 0.63 -11.21 -12.17
C ASN A 222 1.67 -10.11 -12.42
N VAL A 223 1.43 -8.88 -11.93
CA VAL A 223 2.42 -7.78 -12.02
C VAL A 223 3.72 -8.16 -11.32
N LEU A 224 3.63 -8.73 -10.12
CA LEU A 224 4.80 -9.17 -9.36
C LEU A 224 5.54 -10.33 -10.07
N LYS A 225 4.81 -11.33 -10.57
CA LYS A 225 5.43 -12.46 -11.31
C LYS A 225 6.15 -11.99 -12.58
N LYS A 226 5.56 -11.07 -13.36
CA LYS A 226 6.20 -10.49 -14.54
C LYS A 226 7.52 -9.78 -14.24
N THR A 227 7.67 -9.25 -13.04
CA THR A 227 8.90 -8.61 -12.59
C THR A 227 9.83 -9.56 -11.83
N GLY A 228 9.60 -10.88 -11.91
CA GLY A 228 10.49 -11.91 -11.38
C GLY A 228 10.32 -12.21 -9.90
N TYR A 229 9.24 -11.75 -9.26
CA TYR A 229 8.93 -12.09 -7.87
C TYR A 229 8.19 -13.43 -7.78
N LYS A 230 8.59 -14.25 -6.81
CA LYS A 230 7.84 -15.43 -6.38
C LYS A 230 6.82 -15.03 -5.32
N ILE A 231 5.55 -15.35 -5.55
CA ILE A 231 4.49 -15.08 -4.57
C ILE A 231 4.57 -16.13 -3.47
N ILE A 232 4.68 -15.67 -2.24
CA ILE A 232 4.68 -16.52 -1.03
C ILE A 232 3.29 -16.61 -0.43
N SER A 233 2.57 -15.48 -0.36
CA SER A 233 1.15 -15.44 0.04
C SER A 233 0.43 -14.29 -0.64
N CYS A 234 -0.88 -14.46 -0.83
CA CYS A 234 -1.79 -13.43 -1.31
C CYS A 234 -3.12 -13.63 -0.59
N ASP A 235 -3.38 -12.81 0.39
CA ASP A 235 -4.50 -12.97 1.31
C ASP A 235 -5.38 -11.72 1.31
N TYR A 236 -6.68 -11.92 1.54
CA TYR A 236 -7.66 -10.85 1.60
C TYR A 236 -8.00 -10.54 3.05
N PHE A 237 -8.09 -9.26 3.36
CA PHE A 237 -8.35 -8.78 4.70
C PHE A 237 -9.50 -7.77 4.72
N GLY A 238 -10.23 -7.73 5.82
CA GLY A 238 -11.32 -6.78 6.02
C GLY A 238 -11.62 -6.55 7.49
N PRO A 239 -12.50 -5.59 7.80
CA PRO A 239 -12.89 -5.33 9.18
C PRO A 239 -13.54 -6.58 9.78
N PRO A 240 -13.42 -6.77 11.09
CA PRO A 240 -14.09 -7.86 11.78
C PRO A 240 -15.60 -7.76 11.54
N THR A 241 -16.25 -8.91 11.42
CA THR A 241 -17.71 -8.96 11.36
C THR A 241 -18.33 -8.24 12.56
N LYS A 242 -19.61 -7.81 12.45
CA LYS A 242 -20.32 -7.15 13.55
C LYS A 242 -20.26 -7.95 14.86
N LEU A 243 -20.29 -9.28 14.77
CA LEU A 243 -20.17 -10.20 15.92
C LEU A 243 -18.79 -10.08 16.58
N ASN A 244 -17.72 -10.15 15.80
CA ASN A 244 -16.34 -10.03 16.30
C ASN A 244 -16.03 -8.61 16.82
N GLY A 245 -16.60 -7.58 16.20
CA GLY A 245 -16.50 -6.20 16.67
C GLY A 245 -17.24 -5.99 18.02
N GLY A 246 -18.39 -6.62 18.19
CA GLY A 246 -19.13 -6.63 19.47
C GLY A 246 -18.36 -7.33 20.59
N MET A 247 -17.83 -8.51 20.33
CA MET A 247 -17.01 -9.27 21.29
C MET A 247 -15.74 -8.50 21.68
N ASN A 248 -15.12 -7.80 20.73
CA ASN A 248 -13.93 -6.98 21.00
C ASN A 248 -14.25 -5.80 21.91
N LYS A 249 -15.38 -5.09 21.69
CA LYS A 249 -15.84 -4.02 22.58
C LYS A 249 -16.09 -4.52 24.00
N ILE A 250 -16.67 -5.72 24.15
CA ILE A 250 -16.94 -6.34 25.46
C ILE A 250 -15.61 -6.70 26.13
N SER A 251 -14.67 -7.34 25.44
CA SER A 251 -13.38 -7.75 26.02
C SER A 251 -12.54 -6.54 26.44
N THR A 252 -12.49 -5.47 25.64
CA THR A 252 -11.77 -4.24 26.00
C THR A 252 -12.38 -3.57 27.23
N LYS A 253 -13.73 -3.60 27.36
CA LYS A 253 -14.44 -3.02 28.50
C LYS A 253 -14.26 -3.83 29.80
N ILE A 254 -14.22 -5.17 29.70
CA ILE A 254 -14.13 -6.06 30.87
C ILE A 254 -12.69 -6.22 31.33
N PHE A 255 -11.74 -6.45 30.41
CA PHE A 255 -10.38 -6.82 30.77
C PHE A 255 -9.39 -5.65 30.80
N LYS A 256 -9.83 -4.42 30.45
CA LYS A 256 -9.00 -3.19 30.39
C LYS A 256 -7.65 -3.41 29.67
N LYS A 257 -7.53 -4.48 28.89
CA LYS A 257 -6.38 -4.82 28.07
C LYS A 257 -6.79 -4.64 26.62
N ASP A 258 -5.93 -3.97 25.86
CA ASP A 258 -5.96 -4.00 24.39
C ASP A 258 -5.80 -5.47 23.95
N TYR A 259 -6.90 -6.17 23.79
CA TYR A 259 -6.87 -7.57 23.40
C TYR A 259 -6.70 -7.64 21.89
N TYR A 260 -5.45 -7.63 21.46
CA TYR A 260 -5.02 -7.78 20.06
C TYR A 260 -5.31 -9.15 19.39
N PRO A 261 -5.67 -10.26 20.09
CA PRO A 261 -5.91 -11.53 19.41
C PRO A 261 -7.14 -11.51 18.50
N PHE A 262 -8.06 -10.55 18.63
CA PHE A 262 -9.28 -10.49 17.83
C PHE A 262 -9.22 -9.50 16.66
N TYR A 263 -8.03 -9.00 16.34
CA TYR A 263 -7.76 -8.27 15.12
C TYR A 263 -6.67 -8.98 14.29
N PRO A 264 -6.90 -10.19 13.85
CA PRO A 264 -6.55 -10.44 12.50
C PRO A 264 -7.69 -9.77 11.73
N LYS A 265 -7.41 -8.89 10.79
CA LYS A 265 -8.30 -8.85 9.65
C LYS A 265 -8.56 -10.31 9.34
N MET A 266 -9.80 -10.75 9.46
CA MET A 266 -10.11 -12.14 9.19
C MET A 266 -9.67 -12.39 7.77
N LEU A 267 -8.99 -13.50 7.57
CA LEU A 267 -8.78 -14.06 6.26
C LEU A 267 -10.17 -14.18 5.64
N LEU A 268 -10.46 -13.31 4.71
CA LEU A 268 -11.74 -13.24 4.02
C LEU A 268 -11.54 -13.81 2.63
N ASP A 269 -12.61 -14.26 2.01
CA ASP A 269 -12.58 -14.62 0.61
C ASP A 269 -12.37 -13.38 -0.28
N ALA A 270 -12.06 -13.60 -1.55
CA ALA A 270 -11.83 -12.54 -2.52
C ALA A 270 -13.05 -11.63 -2.74
N ASP A 271 -14.24 -12.07 -2.37
CA ASP A 271 -15.50 -11.34 -2.56
C ASP A 271 -15.84 -10.40 -1.39
N THR A 272 -15.20 -10.57 -0.23
CA THR A 272 -15.52 -9.83 0.99
C THR A 272 -14.34 -9.05 1.59
N GLY A 273 -13.10 -9.36 1.18
CA GLY A 273 -11.91 -8.66 1.67
C GLY A 273 -11.85 -7.21 1.18
N GLU A 274 -11.51 -6.30 2.08
CA GLU A 274 -11.36 -4.87 1.77
C GLU A 274 -9.98 -4.51 1.23
N ASP A 275 -8.96 -5.26 1.67
CA ASP A 275 -7.59 -5.09 1.26
C ASP A 275 -6.97 -6.42 0.86
N ILE A 276 -5.98 -6.35 -0.02
CA ILE A 276 -5.16 -7.48 -0.43
C ILE A 276 -3.78 -7.30 0.19
N ARG A 277 -3.29 -8.33 0.88
CA ARG A 277 -1.90 -8.41 1.35
C ARG A 277 -1.14 -9.45 0.56
N VAL A 278 -0.01 -9.05 0.01
CA VAL A 278 0.89 -9.95 -0.70
C VAL A 278 2.25 -9.94 -0.01
N ILE A 279 2.79 -11.14 0.21
CA ILE A 279 4.21 -11.34 0.45
C ILE A 279 4.80 -11.96 -0.80
N ALA A 280 5.83 -11.34 -1.33
CA ALA A 280 6.58 -11.84 -2.45
C ALA A 280 8.08 -11.87 -2.14
N GLN A 281 8.82 -12.76 -2.78
CA GLN A 281 10.27 -12.89 -2.64
C GLN A 281 10.94 -12.69 -3.98
N TYR A 282 12.06 -11.99 -3.97
CA TYR A 282 12.96 -11.89 -5.11
C TYR A 282 14.34 -12.47 -4.74
N SER A 283 14.77 -13.48 -5.48
CA SER A 283 16.06 -14.17 -5.23
C SER A 283 17.15 -13.83 -6.25
N GLY A 284 16.83 -13.00 -7.24
CA GLY A 284 17.68 -12.80 -8.42
C GLY A 284 17.25 -13.73 -9.57
N MET A 285 17.67 -13.41 -10.77
CA MET A 285 17.61 -14.39 -11.85
C MET A 285 18.75 -15.40 -11.62
N SER A 286 18.39 -16.68 -11.55
CA SER A 286 19.36 -17.80 -11.61
C SER A 286 20.02 -17.82 -12.97
#